data_b6bbcb952b0eebb85ad26af8185a2bdd
#
_entry.id   b6bbcb952b0eebb85ad26af8185a2bdd
#
_cell.length_a   1.000
_cell.length_b   1.000
_cell.length_c   1.000
_cell.angle_alpha   90.00
_cell.angle_beta   90.00
_cell.angle_gamma   90.00
#
_symmetry.space_group_name_H-M   'P 1'
#
loop_
_entity.id
_entity.type
_entity.pdbx_description
1 polymer ?
#
loop_
_entity_poly.entity_id
_entity_poly.type
_entity_poly.pdbx_seq_one_letter_code
_entity_poly.pdbx_strand_id
1 'polypeptide(L)'
;MVEETVTGVVKRYLEAMVAEGIHPGGAVLFGSSARGQTDQYSDIDLIVIAPEFDGPREISLVKGLWRATACDNRIEPIPCGEREWETDGSRPIVEIGRREGIIIAA
;
A
#
# COMPACT_ATOMS: atom_id res chain seq x y z
N MET A 1 -21.41 9.51 14.52
CA MET A 1 -20.71 9.04 13.32
C MET A 1 -19.27 8.68 13.69
N VAL A 2 -18.83 7.52 13.31
CA VAL A 2 -17.48 7.05 13.62
C VAL A 2 -16.57 7.40 12.46
N GLU A 3 -15.50 8.15 12.73
CA GLU A 3 -14.48 8.40 11.71
C GLU A 3 -13.76 7.10 11.38
N GLU A 4 -13.55 6.87 10.11
CA GLU A 4 -12.81 5.73 9.68
C GLU A 4 -11.32 5.96 9.93
N THR A 5 -10.68 5.02 10.61
CA THR A 5 -9.24 5.09 10.86
C THR A 5 -8.45 4.87 9.59
N VAL A 6 -7.20 5.33 9.56
CA VAL A 6 -6.29 5.09 8.43
C VAL A 6 -6.12 3.58 8.21
N THR A 7 -6.01 2.79 9.27
CA THR A 7 -5.95 1.33 9.17
C THR A 7 -7.17 0.76 8.48
N GLY A 8 -8.37 1.25 8.82
CA GLY A 8 -9.62 0.81 8.18
C GLY A 8 -9.64 1.15 6.69
N VAL A 9 -9.19 2.35 6.34
CA VAL A 9 -9.07 2.77 4.93
C VAL A 9 -8.13 1.85 4.18
N VAL A 10 -6.96 1.53 4.74
CA VAL A 10 -5.98 0.64 4.11
C VAL A 10 -6.58 -0.75 3.90
N LYS A 11 -7.29 -1.29 4.88
CA LYS A 11 -7.92 -2.60 4.75
C LYS A 11 -8.96 -2.63 3.65
N ARG A 12 -9.78 -1.59 3.52
CA ARG A 12 -10.74 -1.48 2.41
C ARG A 12 -10.03 -1.43 1.06
N TYR A 13 -8.91 -0.73 1.00
CA TYR A 13 -8.11 -0.66 -0.21
C TYR A 13 -7.56 -2.03 -0.60
N LEU A 14 -7.02 -2.78 0.36
CA LEU A 14 -6.50 -4.13 0.10
C LEU A 14 -7.61 -5.07 -0.39
N GLU A 15 -8.81 -4.96 0.15
CA GLU A 15 -9.97 -5.72 -0.33
C GLU A 15 -10.34 -5.34 -1.77
N ALA A 16 -10.30 -4.05 -2.08
CA ALA A 16 -10.59 -3.58 -3.43
C ALA A 16 -9.59 -4.12 -4.44
N MET A 17 -8.33 -4.31 -4.04
CA MET A 17 -7.31 -4.90 -4.91
C MET A 17 -7.62 -6.35 -5.27
N VAL A 18 -8.20 -7.11 -4.35
CA VAL A 18 -8.59 -8.49 -4.63
C VAL A 18 -9.60 -8.53 -5.79
N ALA A 19 -10.53 -7.58 -5.81
CA ALA A 19 -11.48 -7.45 -6.92
C ALA A 19 -10.80 -7.13 -8.26
N GLU A 20 -9.59 -6.56 -8.21
CA GLU A 20 -8.78 -6.26 -9.39
C GLU A 20 -7.82 -7.40 -9.76
N GLY A 21 -7.90 -8.54 -9.08
CA GLY A 21 -7.05 -9.70 -9.34
C GLY A 21 -5.68 -9.64 -8.69
N ILE A 22 -5.48 -8.75 -7.74
CA ILE A 22 -4.22 -8.60 -7.01
C ILE A 22 -4.44 -9.10 -5.58
N HIS A 23 -3.54 -9.97 -5.10
CA HIS A 23 -3.70 -10.63 -3.80
C HIS A 23 -2.62 -10.16 -2.82
N PRO A 24 -2.77 -8.98 -2.23
CA PRO A 24 -1.75 -8.46 -1.32
C PRO A 24 -1.67 -9.29 -0.04
N GLY A 25 -0.46 -9.59 0.40
CA GLY A 25 -0.22 -10.19 1.71
C GLY A 25 -0.26 -9.16 2.82
N GLY A 26 -0.10 -7.90 2.46
CA GLY A 26 -0.13 -6.79 3.40
C GLY A 26 0.28 -5.49 2.76
N ALA A 27 0.36 -4.47 3.57
CA ALA A 27 0.79 -3.15 3.16
C ALA A 27 1.62 -2.50 4.26
N VAL A 28 2.42 -1.52 3.89
CA VAL A 28 3.24 -0.77 4.84
C VAL A 28 2.89 0.70 4.75
N LEU A 29 2.37 1.21 5.85
CA LEU A 29 2.04 2.62 5.98
C LEU A 29 3.32 3.37 6.38
N PHE A 30 3.67 4.43 5.66
CA PHE A 30 4.87 5.20 5.97
C PHE A 30 4.61 6.70 5.78
N GLY A 31 5.64 7.51 5.95
CA GLY A 31 5.50 8.95 5.85
C GLY A 31 4.71 9.55 7.02
N SER A 32 3.98 10.62 6.77
CA SER A 32 3.24 11.33 7.81
C SER A 32 2.17 10.47 8.48
N SER A 33 1.54 9.58 7.73
CA SER A 33 0.52 8.67 8.28
C SER A 33 1.10 7.74 9.33
N ALA A 34 2.31 7.21 9.10
CA ALA A 34 2.97 6.34 10.08
C ALA A 34 3.39 7.10 11.33
N ARG A 35 3.66 8.40 11.20
CA ARG A 35 4.05 9.25 12.33
C ARG A 35 2.87 9.86 13.08
N GLY A 36 1.65 9.56 12.69
CA GLY A 36 0.46 10.11 13.32
C GLY A 36 0.24 11.60 13.03
N GLN A 37 0.87 12.14 12.00
CA GLN A 37 0.82 13.55 11.64
C GLN A 37 -0.14 13.82 10.48
N THR A 38 -1.22 13.05 10.42
CA THR A 38 -2.19 13.16 9.33
C THR A 38 -3.41 13.96 9.73
N ASP A 39 -4.00 14.61 8.74
CA ASP A 39 -5.35 15.14 8.83
C ASP A 39 -6.18 14.53 7.68
N GLN A 40 -7.42 14.99 7.52
CA GLN A 40 -8.34 14.46 6.52
C GLN A 40 -7.90 14.74 5.07
N TYR A 41 -6.92 15.62 4.87
CA TYR A 41 -6.43 15.99 3.55
C TYR A 41 -5.05 15.43 3.25
N SER A 42 -4.39 14.81 4.22
CA SER A 42 -3.06 14.26 4.05
C SER A 42 -3.08 13.02 3.16
N ASP A 43 -2.06 12.89 2.29
CA ASP A 43 -1.87 11.69 1.50
C ASP A 43 -1.54 10.51 2.40
N ILE A 44 -1.97 9.33 1.97
CA ILE A 44 -1.67 8.09 2.66
C ILE A 44 -0.62 7.36 1.82
N ASP A 45 0.64 7.45 2.22
CA ASP A 45 1.75 6.79 1.54
C ASP A 45 1.78 5.32 1.93
N LEU A 46 1.62 4.44 0.96
CA LEU A 46 1.40 3.02 1.21
C LEU A 46 2.22 2.15 0.26
N ILE A 47 3.05 1.27 0.82
CA ILE A 47 3.69 0.22 0.04
C ILE A 47 2.77 -0.98 0.06
N VAL A 48 2.37 -1.46 -1.12
CA VAL A 48 1.50 -2.63 -1.26
C VAL A 48 2.35 -3.83 -1.61
N ILE A 49 2.33 -4.84 -0.76
CA ILE A 49 3.15 -6.04 -0.92
C ILE A 49 2.28 -7.17 -1.46
N ALA A 50 2.58 -7.62 -2.68
CA ALA A 50 1.83 -8.68 -3.32
C ALA A 50 2.76 -9.53 -4.20
N PRO A 51 2.49 -10.85 -4.31
CA PRO A 51 3.33 -11.72 -5.14
C PRO A 51 3.28 -11.35 -6.62
N GLU A 52 2.17 -10.79 -7.09
CA GLU A 52 2.02 -10.35 -8.47
C GLU A 52 3.05 -9.29 -8.87
N PHE A 53 3.60 -8.57 -7.91
CA PHE A 53 4.56 -7.51 -8.18
C PHE A 53 6.02 -8.00 -8.21
N ASP A 54 6.26 -9.29 -7.95
CA ASP A 54 7.61 -9.87 -8.05
C ASP A 54 8.03 -10.13 -9.50
N GLY A 55 7.09 -10.32 -10.38
CA GLY A 55 7.35 -10.52 -11.80
C GLY A 55 7.28 -9.23 -12.59
N PRO A 56 7.20 -9.33 -13.93
CA PRO A 56 6.98 -8.15 -14.78
C PRO A 56 5.71 -7.42 -14.35
N ARG A 57 5.81 -6.11 -14.19
CA ARG A 57 4.66 -5.30 -13.79
C ARG A 57 3.87 -4.91 -15.02
N GLU A 58 2.93 -5.77 -15.38
CA GLU A 58 2.05 -5.52 -16.50
C GLU A 58 1.18 -4.28 -16.25
N ILE A 59 0.81 -3.61 -17.34
CA ILE A 59 -0.03 -2.40 -17.26
C ILE A 59 -1.34 -2.69 -16.53
N SER A 60 -1.92 -3.88 -16.72
CA SER A 60 -3.17 -4.27 -16.05
C SER A 60 -3.03 -4.27 -14.52
N LEU A 61 -1.87 -4.72 -14.01
CA LEU A 61 -1.61 -4.70 -12.57
C LEU A 61 -1.51 -3.28 -12.03
N VAL A 62 -0.78 -2.41 -12.74
CA VAL A 62 -0.64 -1.01 -12.34
C VAL A 62 -1.99 -0.30 -12.38
N LYS A 63 -2.79 -0.55 -13.42
CA LYS A 63 -4.14 0.02 -13.51
C LYS A 63 -5.03 -0.47 -12.37
N GLY A 64 -4.95 -1.74 -12.01
CA GLY A 64 -5.72 -2.29 -10.88
C GLY A 64 -5.33 -1.64 -9.56
N LEU A 65 -4.02 -1.44 -9.36
CA LEU A 65 -3.48 -0.77 -8.18
C LEU A 65 -4.11 0.63 -8.01
N TRP A 66 -4.19 1.39 -9.10
CA TRP A 66 -4.76 2.74 -9.08
C TRP A 66 -6.29 2.76 -9.08
N ARG A 67 -6.95 1.81 -9.76
CA ARG A 67 -8.42 1.73 -9.71
C ARG A 67 -8.93 1.48 -8.30
N ALA A 68 -8.22 0.66 -7.54
CA ALA A 68 -8.60 0.38 -6.16
C ALA A 68 -8.57 1.62 -5.26
N THR A 69 -7.85 2.68 -5.65
CA THR A 69 -7.84 3.94 -4.90
C THR A 69 -9.17 4.68 -4.94
N ALA A 70 -10.13 4.22 -5.74
CA ALA A 70 -11.47 4.82 -5.75
C ALA A 70 -12.15 4.76 -4.38
N CYS A 71 -11.74 3.85 -3.50
CA CYS A 71 -12.27 3.78 -2.14
C CYS A 71 -11.83 4.97 -1.27
N ASP A 72 -10.64 5.51 -1.57
CA ASP A 72 -10.14 6.72 -0.89
C ASP A 72 -9.00 7.30 -1.72
N ASN A 73 -9.21 8.48 -2.28
CA ASN A 73 -8.27 9.09 -3.22
C ASN A 73 -7.01 9.66 -2.55
N ARG A 74 -6.91 9.62 -1.24
CA ARG A 74 -5.69 10.02 -0.53
C ARG A 74 -4.59 8.97 -0.63
N ILE A 75 -4.94 7.73 -0.98
CA ILE A 75 -3.98 6.63 -1.04
C ILE A 75 -3.03 6.84 -2.22
N GLU A 76 -1.74 6.83 -1.94
CA GLU A 76 -0.68 6.84 -2.91
C GLU A 76 0.05 5.50 -2.84
N PRO A 77 -0.33 4.52 -3.68
CA PRO A 77 0.21 3.17 -3.57
C PRO A 77 1.53 3.02 -4.31
N ILE A 78 2.44 2.27 -3.71
CA ILE A 78 3.72 1.89 -4.30
C ILE A 78 3.75 0.37 -4.36
N PRO A 79 3.83 -0.23 -5.55
CA PRO A 79 3.85 -1.69 -5.66
C PRO A 79 5.20 -2.24 -5.21
N CYS A 80 5.16 -3.35 -4.47
CA CYS A 80 6.35 -4.04 -4.00
C CYS A 80 6.09 -5.54 -4.03
N GLY A 81 7.01 -6.30 -4.62
CA GLY A 81 6.94 -7.75 -4.59
C GLY A 81 7.25 -8.29 -3.21
N GLU A 82 6.77 -9.50 -2.92
CA GLU A 82 7.06 -10.14 -1.63
C GLU A 82 8.55 -10.40 -1.45
N ARG A 83 9.23 -10.85 -2.52
CA ARG A 83 10.68 -11.07 -2.49
C ARG A 83 11.44 -9.77 -2.38
N GLU A 84 11.00 -8.75 -3.08
CA GLU A 84 11.61 -7.42 -3.00
C GLU A 84 11.54 -6.89 -1.56
N TRP A 85 10.41 -7.05 -0.91
CA TRP A 85 10.24 -6.63 0.48
C TRP A 85 11.18 -7.39 1.43
N GLU A 86 11.35 -8.69 1.21
CA GLU A 86 12.15 -9.52 2.10
C GLU A 86 13.66 -9.39 1.89
N THR A 87 14.11 -9.20 0.64
CA THR A 87 15.52 -9.40 0.31
C THR A 87 16.17 -8.25 -0.45
N ASP A 88 15.40 -7.40 -1.12
CA ASP A 88 15.97 -6.40 -2.02
C ASP A 88 16.02 -5.02 -1.36
N GLY A 89 17.24 -4.51 -1.15
CA GLY A 89 17.46 -3.18 -0.62
C GLY A 89 17.76 -2.13 -1.69
N SER A 90 17.51 -2.42 -2.95
CA SER A 90 17.90 -1.52 -4.06
C SER A 90 17.01 -0.29 -4.20
N ARG A 91 15.77 -0.33 -3.69
CA ARG A 91 14.86 0.81 -3.77
C ARG A 91 14.82 1.56 -2.44
N PRO A 92 15.24 2.84 -2.42
CA PRO A 92 15.26 3.63 -1.19
C PRO A 92 13.91 3.73 -0.48
N ILE A 93 12.82 3.83 -1.24
CA ILE A 93 11.48 3.96 -0.65
C ILE A 93 11.07 2.70 0.12
N VAL A 94 11.46 1.53 -0.37
CA VAL A 94 11.18 0.26 0.30
C VAL A 94 11.99 0.17 1.59
N GLU A 95 13.23 0.62 1.57
CA GLU A 95 14.08 0.63 2.75
C GLU A 95 13.54 1.57 3.84
N ILE A 96 13.04 2.73 3.45
CA ILE A 96 12.39 3.64 4.37
C ILE A 96 11.17 2.99 5.01
N GLY A 97 10.35 2.29 4.19
CA GLY A 97 9.19 1.57 4.70
C GLY A 97 9.55 0.49 5.71
N ARG A 98 10.63 -0.26 5.46
CA ARG A 98 11.09 -1.28 6.40
C ARG A 98 11.48 -0.71 7.75
N ARG A 99 12.15 0.45 7.76
CA ARG A 99 12.68 1.05 8.98
C ARG A 99 11.64 1.84 9.75
N GLU A 100 10.76 2.53 9.06
CA GLU A 100 9.87 3.53 9.67
C GLU A 100 8.40 3.21 9.54
N GLY A 101 8.05 2.24 8.70
CA GLY A 101 6.66 1.96 8.38
C GLY A 101 5.94 1.10 9.41
N ILE A 102 4.62 1.13 9.31
CA ILE A 102 3.72 0.31 10.11
C ILE A 102 3.13 -0.75 9.18
N ILE A 103 3.35 -2.03 9.51
CA ILE A 103 2.86 -3.14 8.70
C ILE A 103 1.41 -3.41 9.02
N ILE A 104 0.58 -3.50 7.98
CA ILE A 104 -0.84 -3.83 8.09
C ILE A 104 -1.07 -5.11 7.30
N ALA A 105 -1.44 -6.19 7.99
CA ALA A 105 -1.74 -7.46 7.34
C ALA A 105 -3.06 -7.38 6.58
N ALA A 106 -3.10 -8.07 5.45
CA ALA A 106 -4.32 -8.16 4.65
C ALA A 106 -5.38 -9.02 5.33
#